data_6848e4040728e5f94926c1b237fe4ef2
#
_entry.id   6848e4040728e5f94926c1b237fe4ef2
#
_cell.length_a   1.000
_cell.length_b   1.000
_cell.length_c   1.000
_cell.angle_alpha   90.00
_cell.angle_beta   90.00
_cell.angle_gamma   90.00
#
_symmetry.space_group_name_H-M   'P 1'
#
loop_
_entity.id
_entity.type
_entity.pdbx_description
1 polymer ?
#
loop_
_entity_poly.entity_id
_entity_poly.type
_entity_poly.pdbx_seq_one_letter_code
_entity_poly.pdbx_strand_id
1 'polypeptide(L)' 'MEFITSVEKIYNSEDNQFCCYKRIKNDIVSLVPLDEQNTDYIEIQEWIAEGNTVIDNPPE' A
#
# COMPACT_ATOMS: atom_id res chain seq x y z
N MET A 1 -13.06 -14.87 5.18
CA MET A 1 -12.02 -14.40 4.25
C MET A 1 -11.81 -12.91 4.44
N GLU A 2 -10.57 -12.48 4.52
CA GLU A 2 -10.23 -11.08 4.74
C GLU A 2 -9.90 -10.41 3.42
N PHE A 3 -10.42 -9.20 3.25
CA PHE A 3 -10.17 -8.43 2.04
C PHE A 3 -9.53 -7.10 2.39
N ILE A 4 -8.63 -6.65 1.52
CA ILE A 4 -8.07 -5.31 1.64
C ILE A 4 -9.18 -4.30 1.38
N THR A 5 -9.36 -3.35 2.29
CA THR A 5 -10.35 -2.28 2.15
C THR A 5 -9.80 -1.17 1.26
N SER A 6 -8.56 -0.75 1.51
CA SER A 6 -7.91 0.29 0.71
C SER A 6 -6.40 0.21 0.89
N VAL A 7 -5.70 0.81 -0.07
CA VAL A 7 -4.23 0.93 -0.03
C VAL A 7 -3.87 2.34 -0.45
N GLU A 8 -2.99 2.98 0.30
CA GLU A 8 -2.54 4.34 0.03
C GLU A 8 -1.02 4.38 -0.03
N LYS A 9 -0.47 5.16 -0.95
CA LYS A 9 0.97 5.37 -1.04
C LYS A 9 1.42 6.35 0.02
N ILE A 10 2.51 6.02 0.70
CA ILE A 10 3.12 6.88 1.71
C ILE A 10 4.44 7.41 1.15
N TYR A 11 4.63 8.71 1.24
CA TYR A 11 5.84 9.38 0.76
C TYR A 11 6.69 9.86 1.93
N ASN A 12 8.00 9.76 1.76
CA ASN A 12 8.95 10.27 2.74
C ASN A 12 8.94 11.80 2.72
N SER A 13 8.77 12.43 3.88
CA SER A 13 8.69 13.89 3.95
C SER A 13 10.03 14.59 3.71
N GLU A 14 11.15 13.88 3.78
CA GLU A 14 12.47 14.48 3.57
C GLU A 14 12.82 14.62 2.10
N ASP A 15 12.47 13.64 1.27
CA ASP A 15 12.85 13.64 -0.14
C ASP A 15 11.65 13.49 -1.08
N ASN A 16 10.44 13.41 -0.55
CA ASN A 16 9.21 13.24 -1.30
C ASN A 16 9.20 11.98 -2.16
N GLN A 17 9.95 10.96 -1.74
CA GLN A 17 10.01 9.69 -2.46
C GLN A 17 9.00 8.69 -1.89
N PHE A 18 8.44 7.86 -2.76
CA PHE A 18 7.53 6.80 -2.37
C PHE A 18 8.27 5.80 -1.50
N CYS A 19 7.81 5.61 -0.28
CA CYS A 19 8.53 4.80 0.71
C CYS A 19 7.84 3.48 1.03
N CYS A 20 6.51 3.47 1.14
CA CYS A 20 5.79 2.25 1.50
C CYS A 20 4.30 2.41 1.21
N TYR A 21 3.56 1.30 1.37
CA TYR A 21 2.11 1.32 1.28
C TYR A 21 1.49 1.35 2.67
N LYS A 22 0.36 2.04 2.79
CA LYS A 22 -0.51 1.96 3.96
C LYS A 22 -1.70 1.10 3.56
N ARG A 23 -1.77 -0.10 4.11
CA ARG A 23 -2.84 -1.05 3.79
C ARG A 23 -3.87 -1.07 4.92
N ILE A 24 -5.14 -0.92 4.56
CA ILE A 24 -6.23 -1.06 5.51
C ILE A 24 -6.99 -2.34 5.20
N LYS A 25 -7.05 -3.23 6.18
CA LYS A 25 -7.66 -4.55 6.04
C LYS A 25 -8.30 -4.89 7.38
N ASN A 26 -9.62 -5.18 7.40
CA ASN A 26 -10.37 -5.45 8.64
C ASN A 26 -10.20 -4.34 9.68
N ASP A 27 -10.21 -3.08 9.25
CA ASP A 27 -10.01 -1.92 10.11
C ASP A 27 -8.63 -1.89 10.78
N ILE A 28 -7.70 -2.71 10.31
CA ILE A 28 -6.31 -2.71 10.78
C ILE A 28 -5.44 -2.00 9.76
N VAL A 29 -4.71 -0.98 10.22
CA VAL A 29 -3.79 -0.23 9.39
C VAL A 29 -2.40 -0.83 9.52
N SER A 30 -1.78 -1.16 8.38
CA SER A 30 -0.43 -1.74 8.35
C SER A 30 0.42 -0.98 7.35
N LEU A 31 1.67 -0.72 7.70
CA LEU A 31 2.65 -0.16 6.76
C LEU A 31 3.40 -1.32 6.12
N VAL A 32 3.42 -1.35 4.80
CA VAL A 32 3.98 -2.45 4.02
C VAL A 32 5.17 -1.94 3.23
N PRO A 33 6.37 -2.46 3.48
CA PRO A 33 7.57 -2.01 2.75
C PRO A 33 7.52 -2.43 1.28
N LEU A 34 8.29 -1.74 0.46
CA LEU A 34 8.41 -2.04 -0.96
C LEU A 34 9.41 -3.17 -1.17
N ASP A 35 9.06 -4.35 -0.72
CA ASP A 35 9.93 -5.53 -0.78
C ASP A 35 9.20 -6.66 -1.49
N GLU A 36 9.70 -7.04 -2.66
CA GLU A 36 9.09 -8.07 -3.49
C GLU A 36 9.02 -9.44 -2.81
N GLN A 37 9.78 -9.64 -1.74
CA GLN A 37 9.76 -10.87 -0.98
C GLN A 37 8.79 -10.82 0.20
N ASN A 38 8.24 -9.64 0.48
CA ASN A 38 7.28 -9.47 1.56
C ASN A 38 5.89 -9.95 1.10
N THR A 39 5.28 -10.87 1.86
CA THR A 39 3.99 -11.44 1.46
C THR A 39 2.88 -10.39 1.43
N ASP A 40 2.93 -9.40 2.30
CA ASP A 40 1.94 -8.32 2.31
C ASP A 40 2.06 -7.44 1.07
N TYR A 41 3.29 -7.20 0.61
CA TYR A 41 3.53 -6.46 -0.61
C TYR A 41 2.98 -7.22 -1.82
N ILE A 42 3.22 -8.54 -1.87
CA ILE A 42 2.70 -9.40 -2.93
C ILE A 42 1.17 -9.37 -2.94
N GLU A 43 0.55 -9.41 -1.78
CA GLU A 43 -0.90 -9.33 -1.65
C GLU A 43 -1.44 -8.03 -2.23
N ILE A 44 -0.74 -6.91 -1.97
CA ILE A 44 -1.13 -5.61 -2.52
C ILE A 44 -1.03 -5.63 -4.04
N GLN A 45 0.04 -6.21 -4.60
CA GLN A 45 0.20 -6.28 -6.04
C GLN A 45 -0.90 -7.11 -6.70
N GLU A 46 -1.30 -8.21 -6.07
CA GLU A 46 -2.40 -9.03 -6.56
C GLU A 46 -3.72 -8.27 -6.51
N TRP A 47 -3.93 -7.51 -5.43
CA TRP A 47 -5.13 -6.70 -5.25
C TRP A 47 -5.24 -5.64 -6.36
N ILE A 48 -4.12 -5.00 -6.70
CA ILE A 48 -4.07 -4.02 -7.80
C ILE A 48 -4.37 -4.71 -9.13
N ALA A 49 -3.82 -5.90 -9.35
CA ALA A 49 -4.03 -6.65 -10.57
C ALA A 49 -5.49 -7.07 -10.77
N GLU A 50 -6.26 -7.14 -9.69
CA GLU A 50 -7.69 -7.44 -9.76
C GLU A 50 -8.54 -6.26 -10.23
N GLY A 51 -7.93 -5.10 -10.45
CA GLY A 51 -8.62 -3.92 -10.93
C GLY A 51 -8.86 -2.84 -9.88
N ASN A 52 -8.25 -2.99 -8.70
CA ASN A 52 -8.40 -1.99 -7.64
C ASN A 52 -7.40 -0.85 -7.82
N THR A 53 -7.71 0.30 -7.27
CA THR A 53 -6.88 1.49 -7.41
C THR A 53 -6.28 1.89 -6.07
N VAL A 54 -4.97 2.12 -6.08
CA VAL A 54 -4.25 2.63 -4.91
C VAL A 54 -4.47 4.14 -4.83
N ILE A 55 -4.72 4.63 -3.61
CA ILE A 55 -4.85 6.07 -3.37
C ILE A 55 -3.46 6.69 -3.45
N ASP A 56 -3.31 7.67 -4.32
CA ASP A 56 -2.02 8.32 -4.56
C ASP A 56 -2.17 9.82 -4.32
N ASN A 57 -1.66 10.29 -3.17
CA ASN A 57 -1.65 11.70 -2.79
C ASN A 57 -0.20 12.15 -2.62
N PRO A 58 0.52 12.41 -3.72
CA PRO A 58 1.92 12.81 -3.60
C PRO A 58 2.04 14.17 -2.90
N PRO A 59 3.13 14.42 -2.19
CA PRO A 59 3.36 15.71 -1.57
C PRO A 59 3.58 16.79 -2.62
N GLU A 60 3.18 17.99 -2.29
CA GLU A 60 3.38 19.14 -3.18
C GLU A 60 4.75 19.79 -3.00
#